data_4cfd73fe93b899e16677a8e6a9937aef
#
_entry.id   4cfd73fe93b899e16677a8e6a9937aef
#
_cell.length_a   1.000
_cell.length_b   1.000
_cell.length_c   1.000
_cell.angle_alpha   90.00
_cell.angle_beta   90.00
_cell.angle_gamma   90.00
#
_symmetry.space_group_name_H-M   'P 1'
#
loop_
_entity.id
_entity.type
_entity.pdbx_description
1 polymer ?
#
loop_
_entity_poly.entity_id
_entity_poly.type
_entity_poly.pdbx_seq_one_letter_code
_entity_poly.pdbx_strand_id
1 'polypeptide(L)'
;MTGVQPATSSPAPAAAGVPDRARGLARYTADLIPPGTVLVGLARSPYAHARVSSIDIQAALKIPGVLAVLTPADFDDVALGHQGADEPVLTKVARYVGDGIVAVAASDQDALLRGIEALHIDYEILPHACSVDDALALDQGQKLVGGKRAEVLV
;
A
#
# COMPACT_ATOMS: atom_id res chain seq x y z
N MET A 1 -8.67 -1.41 38.87
CA MET A 1 -8.11 -2.62 38.23
C MET A 1 -9.18 -3.21 37.34
N THR A 2 -9.21 -2.83 36.08
CA THR A 2 -10.21 -3.30 35.09
C THR A 2 -9.61 -4.48 34.36
N GLY A 3 -10.10 -5.69 34.66
CA GLY A 3 -9.63 -6.94 34.04
C GLY A 3 -9.98 -6.96 32.56
N VAL A 4 -8.95 -7.03 31.74
CA VAL A 4 -9.09 -7.35 30.30
C VAL A 4 -9.48 -8.83 30.22
N GLN A 5 -10.71 -9.13 29.82
CA GLN A 5 -11.10 -10.50 29.49
C GLN A 5 -10.32 -10.95 28.25
N PRO A 6 -9.72 -12.14 28.25
CA PRO A 6 -9.10 -12.68 27.04
C PRO A 6 -10.19 -12.91 25.98
N ALA A 7 -9.89 -12.44 24.77
CA ALA A 7 -10.73 -12.69 23.62
C ALA A 7 -10.91 -14.23 23.46
N THR A 8 -12.15 -14.70 23.52
CA THR A 8 -12.48 -16.09 23.23
C THR A 8 -12.14 -16.33 21.75
N SER A 9 -11.06 -17.07 21.51
CA SER A 9 -10.72 -17.52 20.16
C SER A 9 -11.88 -18.33 19.61
N SER A 10 -12.55 -17.80 18.59
CA SER A 10 -13.49 -18.57 17.80
C SER A 10 -12.76 -19.80 17.24
N PRO A 11 -13.31 -21.01 17.31
CA PRO A 11 -12.65 -22.19 16.79
C PRO A 11 -12.34 -21.95 15.31
N ALA A 12 -11.09 -22.18 14.91
CA ALA A 12 -10.69 -22.10 13.50
C ALA A 12 -11.64 -22.98 12.67
N PRO A 13 -12.16 -22.49 11.54
CA PRO A 13 -13.00 -23.30 10.66
C PRO A 13 -12.24 -24.57 10.28
N ALA A 14 -12.87 -25.72 10.46
CA ALA A 14 -12.29 -27.00 10.07
C ALA A 14 -11.82 -26.91 8.62
N ALA A 15 -10.58 -27.36 8.35
CA ALA A 15 -10.01 -27.30 7.00
C ALA A 15 -11.01 -27.94 6.01
N ALA A 16 -11.44 -27.16 5.01
CA ALA A 16 -12.41 -27.60 4.04
C ALA A 16 -11.89 -28.87 3.34
N GLY A 17 -12.64 -29.96 3.41
CA GLY A 17 -12.28 -31.23 2.81
C GLY A 17 -12.26 -31.16 1.28
N VAL A 18 -11.57 -32.10 0.63
CA VAL A 18 -11.52 -32.20 -0.83
C VAL A 18 -12.91 -32.21 -1.49
N PRO A 19 -13.95 -32.90 -0.90
CA PRO A 19 -15.31 -32.89 -1.43
C PRO A 19 -15.92 -31.47 -1.49
N ASP A 20 -15.64 -30.62 -0.50
CA ASP A 20 -16.22 -29.28 -0.43
C ASP A 20 -15.56 -28.34 -1.46
N ARG A 21 -14.28 -28.52 -1.72
CA ARG A 21 -13.58 -27.80 -2.80
C ARG A 21 -14.14 -28.18 -4.17
N ALA A 22 -14.35 -29.47 -4.41
CA ALA A 22 -14.90 -29.96 -5.67
C ALA A 22 -16.35 -29.48 -5.93
N ARG A 23 -17.10 -29.21 -4.86
CA ARG A 23 -18.47 -28.69 -4.92
C ARG A 23 -18.55 -27.17 -4.95
N GLY A 24 -17.45 -26.45 -4.81
CA GLY A 24 -17.44 -25.00 -4.64
C GLY A 24 -18.01 -24.51 -3.29
N LEU A 25 -18.09 -25.37 -2.30
CA LEU A 25 -18.61 -25.06 -0.96
C LEU A 25 -17.51 -24.66 0.03
N ALA A 26 -16.25 -24.88 -0.34
CA ALA A 26 -15.11 -24.48 0.49
C ALA A 26 -15.08 -22.97 0.64
N ARG A 27 -15.00 -22.49 1.87
CA ARG A 27 -14.87 -21.07 2.18
C ARG A 27 -13.42 -20.74 2.47
N TYR A 28 -12.93 -19.67 1.84
CA TYR A 28 -11.60 -19.12 2.01
C TYR A 28 -11.67 -17.77 2.73
N THR A 29 -10.55 -17.22 3.09
CA THR A 29 -10.48 -15.91 3.79
C THR A 29 -11.21 -14.81 3.02
N ALA A 30 -11.11 -14.81 1.69
CA ALA A 30 -11.80 -13.83 0.83
C ALA A 30 -13.33 -13.95 0.84
N ASP A 31 -13.89 -15.12 1.26
CA ASP A 31 -15.33 -15.33 1.36
C ASP A 31 -15.88 -14.91 2.73
N LEU A 32 -14.98 -14.56 3.66
CA LEU A 32 -15.33 -14.19 5.02
C LEU A 32 -15.37 -12.64 5.12
N ILE A 33 -16.53 -12.08 4.79
CA ILE A 33 -16.75 -10.64 4.86
C ILE A 33 -17.65 -10.33 6.07
N PRO A 34 -17.10 -9.97 7.23
CA PRO A 34 -17.88 -9.56 8.40
C PRO A 34 -18.72 -8.31 8.12
N PRO A 35 -19.87 -8.14 8.81
CA PRO A 35 -20.62 -6.90 8.74
C PRO A 35 -19.77 -5.69 9.15
N GLY A 36 -19.86 -4.60 8.37
CA GLY A 36 -19.06 -3.40 8.60
C GLY A 36 -17.65 -3.43 8.00
N THR A 37 -17.31 -4.47 7.22
CA THR A 37 -16.06 -4.49 6.43
C THR A 37 -16.06 -3.31 5.45
N VAL A 38 -14.93 -2.60 5.39
CA VAL A 38 -14.67 -1.53 4.41
C VAL A 38 -13.68 -2.03 3.36
N LEU A 39 -13.80 -1.48 2.15
CA LEU A 39 -12.83 -1.71 1.09
C LEU A 39 -11.71 -0.69 1.17
N VAL A 40 -10.47 -1.13 1.00
CA VAL A 40 -9.31 -0.25 0.94
C VAL A 40 -8.58 -0.47 -0.38
N GLY A 41 -8.28 0.62 -1.07
CA GLY A 41 -7.46 0.62 -2.28
C GLY A 41 -6.36 1.65 -2.21
N LEU A 42 -5.33 1.47 -3.03
CA LEU A 42 -4.16 2.33 -3.07
C LEU A 42 -4.08 3.11 -4.38
N ALA A 43 -3.92 4.43 -4.28
CA ALA A 43 -3.35 5.21 -5.36
C ALA A 43 -1.84 4.93 -5.40
N ARG A 44 -1.36 4.50 -6.57
CA ARG A 44 0.01 4.02 -6.74
C ARG A 44 0.79 4.93 -7.67
N SER A 45 2.10 5.01 -7.46
CA SER A 45 2.99 5.79 -8.33
C SER A 45 2.99 5.25 -9.76
N PRO A 46 2.81 6.11 -10.78
CA PRO A 46 3.03 5.75 -12.17
C PRO A 46 4.52 5.83 -12.58
N TYR A 47 5.38 6.34 -11.68
CA TYR A 47 6.79 6.62 -11.97
C TYR A 47 7.70 5.63 -11.24
N ALA A 48 8.83 5.30 -11.89
CA ALA A 48 9.84 4.40 -11.33
C ALA A 48 10.61 5.03 -10.15
N HIS A 49 10.82 6.35 -10.18
CA HIS A 49 11.44 7.09 -9.08
C HIS A 49 10.90 8.52 -9.09
N ALA A 50 10.17 8.88 -8.07
CA ALA A 50 9.59 10.22 -7.96
C ALA A 50 9.34 10.60 -6.51
N ARG A 51 9.50 11.88 -6.21
CA ARG A 51 9.07 12.47 -4.94
C ARG A 51 7.65 12.99 -5.08
N VAL A 52 6.80 12.70 -4.11
CA VAL A 52 5.47 13.30 -4.01
C VAL A 52 5.63 14.74 -3.52
N SER A 53 5.26 15.70 -4.36
CA SER A 53 5.37 17.14 -4.06
C SER A 53 4.13 17.66 -3.33
N SER A 54 2.95 17.23 -3.76
CA SER A 54 1.69 17.57 -3.11
C SER A 54 0.66 16.45 -3.25
N ILE A 55 -0.29 16.40 -2.33
CA ILE A 55 -1.44 15.49 -2.35
C ILE A 55 -2.68 16.30 -1.99
N ASP A 56 -3.62 16.44 -2.93
CA ASP A 56 -4.96 16.99 -2.65
C ASP A 56 -5.98 15.86 -2.55
N ILE A 57 -6.54 15.70 -1.35
CA ILE A 57 -7.53 14.68 -1.02
C ILE A 57 -8.97 15.23 -0.97
N GLN A 58 -9.15 16.56 -1.13
CA GLN A 58 -10.42 17.22 -0.85
C GLN A 58 -11.55 16.78 -1.78
N ALA A 59 -11.24 16.48 -3.03
CA ALA A 59 -12.22 15.98 -3.98
C ALA A 59 -12.64 14.54 -3.64
N ALA A 60 -11.71 13.69 -3.26
CA ALA A 60 -11.96 12.31 -2.86
C ALA A 60 -12.87 12.22 -1.61
N LEU A 61 -12.62 13.05 -0.61
CA LEU A 61 -13.42 13.10 0.62
C LEU A 61 -14.87 13.54 0.40
N LYS A 62 -15.19 14.19 -0.71
CA LYS A 62 -16.56 14.61 -1.05
C LYS A 62 -17.38 13.52 -1.74
N ILE A 63 -16.75 12.41 -2.13
CA ILE A 63 -17.45 11.32 -2.83
C ILE A 63 -18.27 10.53 -1.82
N PRO A 64 -19.58 10.38 -2.04
CA PRO A 64 -20.42 9.54 -1.20
C PRO A 64 -19.89 8.10 -1.18
N GLY A 65 -19.75 7.55 0.03
CA GLY A 65 -19.21 6.22 0.24
C GLY A 65 -17.69 6.18 0.51
N VAL A 66 -16.93 7.24 0.24
CA VAL A 66 -15.56 7.37 0.74
C VAL A 66 -15.60 7.68 2.23
N LEU A 67 -14.94 6.86 3.05
CA LEU A 67 -14.96 6.90 4.50
C LEU A 67 -13.72 7.57 5.08
N ALA A 68 -12.55 7.32 4.48
CA ALA A 68 -11.28 7.90 4.89
C ALA A 68 -10.29 7.92 3.73
N VAL A 69 -9.36 8.86 3.78
CA VAL A 69 -8.19 8.92 2.89
C VAL A 69 -6.97 9.09 3.78
N LEU A 70 -6.02 8.18 3.66
CA LEU A 70 -4.77 8.16 4.42
C LEU A 70 -3.62 8.49 3.50
N THR A 71 -2.74 9.35 3.98
CA THR A 71 -1.56 9.86 3.27
C THR A 71 -0.27 9.43 3.98
N PRO A 72 0.91 9.61 3.39
CA PRO A 72 2.17 9.33 4.08
C PRO A 72 2.36 10.11 5.39
N ALA A 73 1.68 11.26 5.56
CA ALA A 73 1.77 12.06 6.77
C ALA A 73 1.09 11.39 7.98
N ASP A 74 0.15 10.48 7.74
CA ASP A 74 -0.55 9.74 8.79
C ASP A 74 0.32 8.61 9.39
N PHE A 75 1.48 8.33 8.79
CA PHE A 75 2.36 7.22 9.14
C PHE A 75 3.83 7.64 9.32
N ASP A 76 4.12 8.89 9.66
CA ASP A 76 5.48 9.44 9.67
C ASP A 76 6.49 8.65 10.53
N ASP A 77 6.04 7.97 11.58
CA ASP A 77 6.89 7.19 12.48
C ASP A 77 6.73 5.67 12.32
N VAL A 78 5.97 5.22 11.31
CA VAL A 78 5.70 3.79 11.09
C VAL A 78 6.48 3.30 9.89
N ALA A 79 7.46 2.44 10.14
CA ALA A 79 8.19 1.73 9.09
C ALA A 79 8.00 0.23 9.26
N LEU A 80 7.84 -0.46 8.13
CA LEU A 80 7.69 -1.90 8.03
C LEU A 80 8.98 -2.50 7.47
N GLY A 81 9.17 -3.78 7.67
CA GLY A 81 10.30 -4.51 7.10
C GLY A 81 10.75 -5.64 8.00
N HIS A 82 11.19 -6.74 7.38
CA HIS A 82 11.61 -7.94 8.09
C HIS A 82 13.06 -7.89 8.58
N GLN A 83 13.92 -7.12 7.89
CA GLN A 83 15.36 -7.01 8.18
C GLN A 83 15.84 -5.57 8.40
N GLY A 84 15.01 -4.76 9.00
CA GLY A 84 15.27 -3.35 9.23
C GLY A 84 14.11 -2.53 8.66
N ALA A 85 13.40 -1.83 9.51
CA ALA A 85 12.21 -1.07 9.19
C ALA A 85 12.53 0.06 8.16
N ASP A 86 12.64 -0.29 6.89
CA ASP A 86 13.02 0.60 5.78
C ASP A 86 11.90 0.81 4.76
N GLU A 87 10.77 0.10 4.92
CA GLU A 87 9.60 0.25 4.07
C GLU A 87 8.52 1.09 4.78
N PRO A 88 8.17 2.28 4.29
CA PRO A 88 7.05 3.04 4.82
C PRO A 88 5.72 2.35 4.46
N VAL A 89 4.67 2.57 5.27
CA VAL A 89 3.31 2.09 4.97
C VAL A 89 2.79 2.74 3.69
N LEU A 90 2.96 4.06 3.57
CA LEU A 90 2.74 4.84 2.36
C LEU A 90 3.98 5.70 2.13
N THR A 91 4.43 5.82 0.87
CA THR A 91 5.70 6.48 0.58
C THR A 91 5.56 7.94 0.17
N LYS A 92 6.51 8.77 0.61
CA LYS A 92 6.72 10.14 0.10
C LYS A 92 7.66 10.17 -1.11
N VAL A 93 8.43 9.10 -1.31
CA VAL A 93 9.35 8.96 -2.45
C VAL A 93 9.15 7.59 -3.06
N ALA A 94 8.46 7.53 -4.18
CA ALA A 94 8.27 6.30 -4.94
C ALA A 94 9.60 5.78 -5.49
N ARG A 95 9.86 4.50 -5.31
CA ARG A 95 11.09 3.80 -5.72
C ARG A 95 10.86 2.78 -6.82
N TYR A 96 9.61 2.53 -7.19
CA TYR A 96 9.21 1.68 -8.31
C TYR A 96 7.80 2.06 -8.80
N VAL A 97 7.48 1.69 -10.03
CA VAL A 97 6.12 1.82 -10.57
C VAL A 97 5.17 0.92 -9.78
N GLY A 98 4.11 1.52 -9.22
CA GLY A 98 3.17 0.79 -8.37
C GLY A 98 3.39 0.95 -6.87
N ASP A 99 4.38 1.73 -6.45
CA ASP A 99 4.60 2.06 -5.04
C ASP A 99 3.39 2.79 -4.44
N GLY A 100 2.97 2.44 -3.22
CA GLY A 100 1.76 2.95 -2.59
C GLY A 100 1.92 4.37 -2.04
N ILE A 101 1.11 5.31 -2.52
CA ILE A 101 1.18 6.73 -2.13
C ILE A 101 0.05 7.12 -1.19
N VAL A 102 -1.20 6.80 -1.55
CA VAL A 102 -2.40 7.17 -0.79
C VAL A 102 -3.29 5.96 -0.65
N ALA A 103 -3.86 5.75 0.53
CA ALA A 103 -4.88 4.73 0.76
C ALA A 103 -6.27 5.38 0.86
N VAL A 104 -7.24 4.84 0.14
CA VAL A 104 -8.64 5.26 0.21
C VAL A 104 -9.46 4.12 0.81
N ALA A 105 -10.24 4.41 1.85
CA ALA A 105 -11.21 3.50 2.44
C ALA A 105 -12.63 3.89 2.02
N ALA A 106 -13.41 2.92 1.55
CA ALA A 106 -14.76 3.17 1.06
C ALA A 106 -15.73 2.04 1.45
N SER A 107 -17.04 2.36 1.42
CA SER A 107 -18.12 1.41 1.71
C SER A 107 -18.35 0.38 0.60
N ASP A 108 -18.01 0.74 -0.64
CA ASP A 108 -18.23 -0.08 -1.82
C ASP A 108 -17.18 0.20 -2.91
N GLN A 109 -17.16 -0.65 -3.92
CA GLN A 109 -16.16 -0.63 -5.00
C GLN A 109 -16.27 0.63 -5.89
N ASP A 110 -17.48 1.10 -6.16
CA ASP A 110 -17.69 2.30 -7.00
C ASP A 110 -17.14 3.55 -6.29
N ALA A 111 -17.49 3.72 -5.01
CA ALA A 111 -16.98 4.81 -4.19
C ALA A 111 -15.45 4.75 -4.06
N LEU A 112 -14.87 3.54 -3.93
CA LEU A 112 -13.44 3.34 -3.85
C LEU A 112 -12.72 3.80 -5.12
N LEU A 113 -13.17 3.35 -6.29
CA LEU A 113 -12.57 3.70 -7.58
C LEU A 113 -12.67 5.20 -7.85
N ARG A 114 -13.87 5.78 -7.67
CA ARG A 114 -14.08 7.22 -7.81
C ARG A 114 -13.26 8.03 -6.82
N GLY A 115 -13.09 7.52 -5.59
CA GLY A 115 -12.24 8.14 -4.58
C GLY A 115 -10.78 8.20 -5.01
N ILE A 116 -10.25 7.12 -5.56
CA ILE A 116 -8.89 7.06 -6.09
C ILE A 116 -8.72 7.99 -7.29
N GLU A 117 -9.68 7.99 -8.24
CA GLU A 117 -9.65 8.84 -9.44
C GLU A 117 -9.73 10.35 -9.11
N ALA A 118 -10.39 10.71 -8.02
CA ALA A 118 -10.54 12.10 -7.60
C ALA A 118 -9.32 12.65 -6.84
N LEU A 119 -8.33 11.81 -6.52
CA LEU A 119 -7.07 12.28 -5.92
C LEU A 119 -6.26 13.07 -6.93
N HIS A 120 -5.68 14.17 -6.48
CA HIS A 120 -4.69 14.90 -7.25
C HIS A 120 -3.32 14.79 -6.56
N ILE A 121 -2.35 14.21 -7.25
CA ILE A 121 -1.01 13.96 -6.71
C ILE A 121 0.01 14.53 -7.69
N ASP A 122 0.82 15.47 -7.21
CA ASP A 122 1.92 16.05 -7.97
C ASP A 122 3.23 15.32 -7.66
N TYR A 123 4.03 15.12 -8.71
CA TYR A 123 5.28 14.38 -8.61
C TYR A 123 6.45 15.20 -9.18
N GLU A 124 7.57 15.17 -8.48
CA GLU A 124 8.89 15.52 -8.99
C GLU A 124 9.58 14.23 -9.44
N ILE A 125 9.79 14.08 -10.75
CA ILE A 125 10.47 12.87 -11.29
C ILE A 125 11.95 12.96 -10.94
N LEU A 126 12.48 11.89 -10.38
CA LEU A 126 13.88 11.79 -9.95
C LEU A 126 14.67 10.90 -10.92
N PRO A 127 16.00 11.07 -11.00
CA PRO A 127 16.86 10.19 -11.79
C PRO A 127 16.68 8.74 -11.38
N HIS A 128 16.61 7.85 -12.36
CA HIS A 128 16.44 6.41 -12.13
C HIS A 128 17.10 5.62 -13.25
N ALA A 129 17.38 4.35 -12.97
CA ALA A 129 17.88 3.37 -13.94
C ALA A 129 16.90 2.20 -14.00
N CYS A 130 16.39 1.89 -15.19
CA CYS A 130 15.49 0.76 -15.42
C CYS A 130 16.18 -0.42 -16.15
N SER A 131 17.42 -0.25 -16.55
CA SER A 131 18.24 -1.28 -17.17
C SER A 131 19.62 -1.38 -16.50
N VAL A 132 20.32 -2.48 -16.77
CA VAL A 132 21.72 -2.65 -16.31
C VAL A 132 22.63 -1.59 -16.92
N ASP A 133 22.44 -1.27 -18.19
CA ASP A 133 23.25 -0.27 -18.90
C ASP A 133 23.03 1.13 -18.32
N ASP A 134 21.77 1.49 -18.01
CA ASP A 134 21.46 2.75 -17.33
C ASP A 134 22.13 2.81 -15.95
N ALA A 135 22.07 1.70 -15.20
CA ALA A 135 22.67 1.63 -13.87
C ALA A 135 24.18 1.76 -13.91
N LEU A 136 24.83 1.20 -14.92
CA LEU A 136 26.28 1.33 -15.13
C LEU A 136 26.68 2.73 -15.59
N ALA A 137 25.80 3.40 -16.34
CA ALA A 137 26.02 4.78 -16.81
C ALA A 137 25.83 5.83 -15.71
N LEU A 138 25.12 5.51 -14.62
CA LEU A 138 24.96 6.43 -13.49
C LEU A 138 26.30 6.66 -12.81
N ASP A 139 26.55 7.93 -12.45
CA ASP A 139 27.69 8.29 -11.60
C ASP A 139 27.61 7.54 -10.27
N GLN A 140 28.75 7.08 -9.77
CA GLN A 140 28.85 6.29 -8.54
C GLN A 140 28.24 7.00 -7.31
N GLY A 141 28.24 8.35 -7.30
CA GLY A 141 27.60 9.14 -6.27
C GLY A 141 26.06 9.07 -6.25
N GLN A 142 25.44 8.65 -7.35
CA GLN A 142 23.99 8.56 -7.53
C GLN A 142 23.42 7.14 -7.37
N LYS A 143 24.28 6.15 -7.18
CA LYS A 143 23.86 4.75 -7.00
C LYS A 143 23.34 4.55 -5.57
N LEU A 144 22.03 4.73 -5.39
CA LEU A 144 21.36 4.58 -4.12
C LEU A 144 20.38 3.41 -4.17
N VAL A 145 20.44 2.54 -3.18
CA VAL A 145 19.44 1.49 -2.93
C VAL A 145 18.86 1.75 -1.53
N GLY A 146 17.53 1.87 -1.43
CA GLY A 146 16.87 2.10 -0.15
C GLY A 146 17.33 3.35 0.61
N GLY A 147 17.73 4.41 -0.11
CA GLY A 147 18.27 5.63 0.51
C GLY A 147 19.71 5.51 1.05
N LYS A 148 20.33 4.35 0.94
CA LYS A 148 21.72 4.11 1.31
C LYS A 148 22.60 4.00 0.05
N ARG A 149 23.84 4.47 0.15
CA ARG A 149 24.80 4.34 -0.93
C ARG A 149 25.06 2.86 -1.20
N ALA A 150 24.74 2.37 -2.39
CA ALA A 150 25.11 1.02 -2.80
C ALA A 150 26.59 1.03 -3.22
N GLU A 151 27.40 0.24 -2.56
CA GLU A 151 28.72 -0.13 -3.08
C GLU A 151 28.51 -1.17 -4.16
N VAL A 152 28.82 -0.80 -5.41
CA VAL A 152 28.91 -1.80 -6.49
C VAL A 152 30.22 -2.54 -6.28
N LEU A 153 30.13 -3.79 -5.81
CA LEU A 153 31.25 -4.70 -5.85
C LEU A 153 31.50 -5.06 -7.32
N VAL A 154 32.60 -4.59 -7.87
CA VAL A 154 33.12 -4.98 -9.19
C VAL A 154 33.95 -6.23 -9.03
#